data_8a6b62491f152a8942123df2b5845f44
#
_entry.id   8a6b62491f152a8942123df2b5845f44
#
_cell.length_a   1.000
_cell.length_b   1.000
_cell.length_c   1.000
_cell.angle_alpha   90.00
_cell.angle_beta   90.00
_cell.angle_gamma   90.00
#
_symmetry.space_group_name_H-M   'P 1'
#
loop_
_entity.id
_entity.type
_entity.pdbx_description
1 polymer ?
#
loop_
_entity_poly.entity_id
_entity_poly.type
_entity_poly.pdbx_seq_one_letter_code
_entity_poly.pdbx_strand_id
1 'polypeptide(L)'
;MKNNFLTLLFALVTVNLFSQVGINTQTPKATLEVVGKPNDVNHFDGIIPPRITGNELAAKTYSAAQKGAFVFVTSPATNLTGQAVHLTRSGLYYFDGQQWLEISKDDSLEAVALRGNTSTVELVVKDFLKLDFDQKENYILGRSRSPITGEYNTIVATDSNITSGKGNSAFAYAMSQGKVTGKLNYGMGVSALNGIANGTISGNRNIGIGPGTMSYITSGNDNISIGYLSGTGNRTGSNNIFIGVGAGGPAVGDRSISNKLAIHSTPVTTNQNGFWDSITNNYTDYKFALISGDFSERWLNINGKLSVTPSQMPNADGDSAYTKKVVAKSDGSFGFATEVIPPPPAVGTYVLKSVNGIPSWSSP
;
A
#
# COMPACT_ATOMS: atom_id res chain seq x y z
N MET A 1 42.64 -29.53 82.70
CA MET A 1 41.28 -29.27 82.21
C MET A 1 41.07 -27.84 81.79
N LYS A 2 41.66 -26.82 82.34
CA LYS A 2 41.43 -25.39 81.94
C LYS A 2 41.92 -25.06 80.50
N ASN A 3 43.02 -25.69 80.03
CA ASN A 3 43.53 -25.33 78.69
C ASN A 3 42.71 -25.91 77.50
N ASN A 4 42.04 -27.05 77.70
CA ASN A 4 41.22 -27.66 76.63
C ASN A 4 39.93 -26.94 76.44
N PHE A 5 39.38 -26.25 77.45
CA PHE A 5 38.16 -25.45 77.32
C PHE A 5 38.40 -24.16 76.53
N LEU A 6 39.58 -23.55 76.71
CA LEU A 6 39.94 -22.32 75.94
C LEU A 6 40.22 -22.62 74.47
N THR A 7 40.80 -23.80 74.16
CA THR A 7 41.04 -24.26 72.78
C THR A 7 39.72 -24.60 72.09
N LEU A 8 38.75 -25.19 72.76
CA LEU A 8 37.43 -25.46 72.25
C LEU A 8 36.62 -24.16 72.00
N LEU A 9 36.75 -23.18 72.90
CA LEU A 9 36.11 -21.87 72.74
C LEU A 9 36.72 -21.08 71.54
N PHE A 10 38.03 -21.20 71.29
CA PHE A 10 38.68 -20.55 70.16
C PHE A 10 38.37 -21.22 68.83
N ALA A 11 38.13 -22.53 68.80
CA ALA A 11 37.72 -23.27 67.61
C ALA A 11 36.27 -22.94 67.19
N LEU A 12 35.40 -22.53 68.16
CA LEU A 12 34.01 -22.08 67.84
C LEU A 12 33.98 -20.68 67.22
N VAL A 13 34.98 -19.83 67.32
CA VAL A 13 35.01 -18.46 66.84
C VAL A 13 35.50 -18.36 65.38
N THR A 14 36.00 -19.40 64.77
CA THR A 14 36.55 -19.40 63.41
C THR A 14 35.53 -19.90 62.34
N VAL A 15 34.26 -20.08 62.68
CA VAL A 15 33.23 -20.43 61.68
C VAL A 15 32.89 -19.18 60.90
N ASN A 16 33.40 -19.10 59.66
CA ASN A 16 32.93 -18.08 58.70
C ASN A 16 31.45 -18.33 58.42
N LEU A 17 30.58 -17.61 59.14
CA LEU A 17 29.15 -17.62 58.86
C LEU A 17 28.90 -16.85 57.55
N PHE A 18 28.86 -17.55 56.44
CA PHE A 18 28.31 -16.96 55.22
C PHE A 18 26.82 -16.67 55.44
N SER A 19 26.49 -15.40 55.49
CA SER A 19 25.09 -14.92 55.73
C SER A 19 24.23 -15.02 54.46
N GLN A 20 24.16 -16.22 53.88
CA GLN A 20 23.19 -16.50 52.84
C GLN A 20 21.88 -17.01 53.47
N VAL A 21 20.78 -16.52 52.95
CA VAL A 21 19.43 -16.91 53.40
C VAL A 21 18.84 -17.88 52.42
N GLY A 22 18.66 -19.12 52.87
CA GLY A 22 17.93 -20.17 52.13
C GLY A 22 16.57 -20.42 52.76
N ILE A 23 15.51 -20.39 51.99
CA ILE A 23 14.19 -20.84 52.38
C ILE A 23 13.91 -22.14 51.63
N ASN A 24 13.65 -23.21 52.38
CA ASN A 24 13.51 -24.59 51.89
C ASN A 24 14.79 -25.14 51.21
N THR A 25 15.99 -24.55 51.48
CA THR A 25 17.30 -25.06 51.05
C THR A 25 18.32 -24.79 52.13
N GLN A 26 19.24 -25.76 52.35
CA GLN A 26 20.39 -25.62 53.26
C GLN A 26 21.67 -25.16 52.57
N THR A 27 21.71 -25.17 51.25
CA THR A 27 22.85 -24.79 50.43
C THR A 27 22.43 -23.73 49.40
N PRO A 28 22.13 -22.51 49.85
CA PRO A 28 21.67 -21.46 48.94
C PRO A 28 22.76 -21.06 47.94
N LYS A 29 22.41 -20.92 46.68
CA LYS A 29 23.30 -20.53 45.56
C LYS A 29 23.35 -19.04 45.32
N ALA A 30 22.56 -18.27 46.07
CA ALA A 30 22.48 -16.81 46.03
C ALA A 30 22.36 -16.24 47.44
N THR A 31 22.53 -14.92 47.61
CA THR A 31 22.36 -14.26 48.92
C THR A 31 21.01 -14.57 49.57
N LEU A 32 19.95 -14.62 48.74
CA LEU A 32 18.64 -15.14 49.11
C LEU A 32 18.20 -16.15 48.05
N GLU A 33 17.94 -17.38 48.44
CA GLU A 33 17.34 -18.39 47.56
C GLU A 33 16.08 -18.97 48.22
N VAL A 34 14.98 -18.94 47.46
CA VAL A 34 13.70 -19.52 47.85
C VAL A 34 13.40 -20.69 46.92
N VAL A 35 13.36 -21.89 47.47
CA VAL A 35 13.02 -23.10 46.69
C VAL A 35 11.57 -23.44 46.90
N GLY A 36 10.81 -23.48 45.83
CA GLY A 36 9.40 -23.83 45.84
C GLY A 36 9.13 -25.31 46.01
N LYS A 37 7.84 -25.65 46.26
CA LYS A 37 7.35 -27.04 46.30
C LYS A 37 6.25 -27.23 45.25
N PRO A 38 6.56 -27.20 43.95
CA PRO A 38 5.58 -27.13 42.86
C PRO A 38 4.61 -28.30 42.80
N ASN A 39 4.97 -29.44 43.44
CA ASN A 39 4.11 -30.63 43.46
C ASN A 39 3.20 -30.72 44.72
N ASP A 40 3.32 -29.77 45.64
CA ASP A 40 2.48 -29.71 46.83
C ASP A 40 1.35 -28.68 46.67
N VAL A 41 0.17 -29.12 46.34
CA VAL A 41 -1.03 -28.28 46.10
C VAL A 41 -1.44 -27.42 47.28
N ASN A 42 -0.99 -27.74 48.49
CA ASN A 42 -1.27 -27.01 49.72
C ASN A 42 -0.14 -26.03 50.09
N HIS A 43 0.93 -25.98 49.31
CA HIS A 43 2.03 -25.04 49.51
C HIS A 43 1.97 -23.89 48.51
N PHE A 44 1.87 -22.67 49.01
CA PHE A 44 1.76 -21.49 48.19
C PHE A 44 3.18 -20.92 47.92
N ASP A 45 3.73 -21.22 46.77
CA ASP A 45 5.05 -20.74 46.36
C ASP A 45 4.99 -19.27 45.92
N GLY A 46 5.96 -18.48 46.32
CA GLY A 46 6.06 -17.07 45.88
C GLY A 46 6.72 -16.18 46.92
N ILE A 47 7.01 -14.95 46.50
CA ILE A 47 7.49 -13.86 47.35
C ILE A 47 6.44 -12.78 47.34
N ILE A 48 5.90 -12.45 48.51
CA ILE A 48 5.01 -11.31 48.68
C ILE A 48 5.87 -10.09 49.10
N PRO A 49 6.04 -9.10 48.24
CA PRO A 49 6.78 -7.90 48.60
C PRO A 49 5.98 -7.02 49.57
N PRO A 50 6.61 -6.02 50.22
CA PRO A 50 5.90 -5.08 51.07
C PRO A 50 4.70 -4.48 50.31
N ARG A 51 3.53 -4.51 50.94
CA ARG A 51 2.29 -3.91 50.42
C ARG A 51 2.15 -2.52 51.02
N ILE A 52 1.91 -1.52 50.15
CA ILE A 52 1.83 -0.11 50.56
C ILE A 52 0.85 0.63 49.64
N THR A 53 0.14 1.61 50.16
CA THR A 53 -0.66 2.49 49.29
C THR A 53 0.23 3.47 48.53
N GLY A 54 -0.24 3.94 47.37
CA GLY A 54 0.50 4.95 46.59
C GLY A 54 0.74 6.24 47.38
N ASN A 55 -0.21 6.68 48.25
CA ASN A 55 -0.04 7.85 49.10
C ASN A 55 1.01 7.62 50.18
N GLU A 56 1.02 6.45 50.83
CA GLU A 56 2.06 6.14 51.82
C GLU A 56 3.44 6.02 51.18
N LEU A 57 3.51 5.49 49.96
CA LEU A 57 4.77 5.40 49.19
C LEU A 57 5.25 6.81 48.77
N ALA A 58 4.34 7.66 48.28
CA ALA A 58 4.62 9.05 47.91
C ALA A 58 5.10 9.90 49.08
N ALA A 59 4.69 9.57 50.31
CA ALA A 59 5.15 10.26 51.52
C ALA A 59 6.59 9.90 51.95
N LYS A 60 7.18 8.87 51.31
CA LYS A 60 8.57 8.44 51.60
C LYS A 60 9.53 9.00 50.56
N THR A 61 10.71 9.41 51.01
CA THR A 61 11.78 9.86 50.12
C THR A 61 12.83 8.75 50.00
N TYR A 62 12.94 8.20 48.83
CA TYR A 62 13.95 7.22 48.47
C TYR A 62 15.16 7.92 47.84
N SER A 63 16.34 7.35 48.04
CA SER A 63 17.58 7.84 47.44
C SER A 63 18.19 6.78 46.51
N ALA A 64 19.23 7.12 45.80
CA ALA A 64 19.94 6.17 44.95
C ALA A 64 20.41 4.90 45.71
N ALA A 65 20.54 4.94 47.03
CA ALA A 65 20.89 3.75 47.83
C ALA A 65 19.81 2.68 47.86
N GLN A 66 18.53 3.04 47.59
CA GLN A 66 17.41 2.11 47.52
C GLN A 66 17.07 1.72 46.06
N LYS A 67 17.90 2.04 45.09
CA LYS A 67 17.70 1.60 43.70
C LYS A 67 17.55 0.06 43.63
N GLY A 68 16.50 -0.39 42.94
CA GLY A 68 16.17 -1.81 42.83
C GLY A 68 15.21 -2.29 43.92
N ALA A 69 14.84 -1.46 44.91
CA ALA A 69 13.76 -1.80 45.83
C ALA A 69 12.44 -2.01 45.06
N PHE A 70 11.63 -3.02 45.48
CA PHE A 70 10.34 -3.29 44.88
C PHE A 70 9.25 -3.45 45.92
N VAL A 71 8.05 -2.99 45.59
CA VAL A 71 6.88 -3.01 46.45
C VAL A 71 5.61 -3.33 45.65
N PHE A 72 4.57 -3.82 46.32
CA PHE A 72 3.24 -3.92 45.73
C PHE A 72 2.39 -2.73 46.20
N VAL A 73 2.04 -1.86 45.25
CA VAL A 73 1.15 -0.70 45.50
C VAL A 73 -0.29 -1.20 45.47
N THR A 74 -1.02 -1.02 46.58
CA THR A 74 -2.38 -1.52 46.75
C THR A 74 -3.45 -0.57 46.20
N SER A 75 -3.16 0.73 46.13
CA SER A 75 -4.02 1.77 45.54
C SER A 75 -3.18 2.89 44.97
N PRO A 76 -3.64 3.63 43.94
CA PRO A 76 -2.88 4.71 43.33
C PRO A 76 -2.61 5.87 44.31
N ALA A 77 -1.58 6.69 43.98
CA ALA A 77 -1.35 7.93 44.67
C ALA A 77 -2.33 9.00 44.17
N THR A 78 -2.79 9.86 45.07
CA THR A 78 -3.66 11.00 44.70
C THR A 78 -2.85 12.19 44.16
N ASN A 79 -1.59 12.32 44.57
CA ASN A 79 -0.67 13.33 44.07
C ASN A 79 0.47 12.65 43.29
N LEU A 80 0.45 12.82 42.00
CA LEU A 80 1.40 12.21 41.05
C LEU A 80 2.55 13.15 40.72
N THR A 81 3.41 13.43 41.73
CA THR A 81 4.56 14.31 41.59
C THR A 81 5.85 13.64 42.07
N GLY A 82 6.99 14.14 41.62
CA GLY A 82 8.31 13.66 42.02
C GLY A 82 8.48 12.14 41.81
N GLN A 83 8.86 11.40 42.85
CA GLN A 83 9.07 9.97 42.79
C GLN A 83 7.79 9.15 42.55
N ALA A 84 6.62 9.76 42.83
CA ALA A 84 5.32 9.10 42.74
C ALA A 84 4.61 9.32 41.40
N VAL A 85 5.21 9.96 40.43
CA VAL A 85 4.59 10.39 39.18
C VAL A 85 3.94 9.26 38.38
N HIS A 86 4.44 8.03 38.53
CA HIS A 86 3.90 6.85 37.84
C HIS A 86 3.04 5.94 38.73
N LEU A 87 2.74 6.31 39.98
CA LEU A 87 1.90 5.51 40.88
C LEU A 87 0.41 5.64 40.57
N THR A 88 0.03 5.35 39.32
CA THR A 88 -1.31 5.62 38.77
C THR A 88 -2.32 4.48 39.02
N ARG A 89 -1.86 3.31 39.42
CA ARG A 89 -2.72 2.14 39.67
C ARG A 89 -2.13 1.17 40.70
N SER A 90 -2.89 0.19 41.11
CA SER A 90 -2.40 -0.94 41.91
C SER A 90 -1.53 -1.85 41.04
N GLY A 91 -0.39 -2.30 41.59
CA GLY A 91 0.54 -3.14 40.85
C GLY A 91 1.90 -3.29 41.55
N LEU A 92 2.78 -4.05 40.91
CA LEU A 92 4.15 -4.23 41.35
C LEU A 92 5.02 -3.09 40.80
N TYR A 93 5.75 -2.38 41.67
CA TYR A 93 6.63 -1.28 41.31
C TYR A 93 8.05 -1.53 41.79
N TYR A 94 9.03 -1.00 41.05
CA TYR A 94 10.42 -0.94 41.47
C TYR A 94 10.93 0.50 41.43
N PHE A 95 11.92 0.79 42.27
CA PHE A 95 12.56 2.11 42.32
C PHE A 95 13.80 2.11 41.40
N ASP A 96 13.85 2.95 40.38
CA ASP A 96 14.96 3.05 39.44
C ASP A 96 16.14 3.90 39.93
N GLY A 97 16.00 4.50 41.11
CA GLY A 97 16.93 5.45 41.71
C GLY A 97 16.46 6.91 41.64
N GLN A 98 15.38 7.19 40.90
CA GLN A 98 14.77 8.52 40.78
C GLN A 98 13.23 8.47 40.95
N GLN A 99 12.59 7.42 40.40
CA GLN A 99 11.12 7.28 40.35
C GLN A 99 10.70 5.83 40.58
N TRP A 100 9.45 5.65 40.97
CA TRP A 100 8.82 4.34 41.04
C TRP A 100 8.22 3.98 39.68
N LEU A 101 8.71 2.92 39.08
CA LEU A 101 8.25 2.41 37.78
C LEU A 101 7.49 1.11 37.98
N GLU A 102 6.36 0.98 37.30
CA GLU A 102 5.56 -0.23 37.34
C GLU A 102 6.26 -1.38 36.62
N ILE A 103 6.29 -2.56 37.25
CA ILE A 103 6.62 -3.80 36.60
C ILE A 103 5.32 -4.33 35.99
N SER A 104 4.93 -3.79 34.86
CA SER A 104 3.74 -4.22 34.15
C SER A 104 4.11 -4.98 32.88
N LYS A 105 3.22 -5.88 32.50
CA LYS A 105 3.21 -6.51 31.20
C LYS A 105 2.36 -5.67 30.23
N ASP A 106 2.47 -4.33 30.36
CA ASP A 106 1.68 -3.44 29.52
C ASP A 106 2.37 -3.32 28.16
N ASP A 107 1.82 -4.04 27.19
CA ASP A 107 2.18 -3.93 25.77
C ASP A 107 1.37 -2.80 25.10
N SER A 108 1.11 -1.70 25.82
CA SER A 108 0.52 -0.51 25.22
C SER A 108 1.44 0.07 24.14
N LEU A 109 0.87 0.68 23.11
CA LEU A 109 1.65 1.38 22.06
C LEU A 109 2.63 2.40 22.65
N GLU A 110 2.26 3.01 23.79
CA GLU A 110 3.11 3.96 24.51
C GLU A 110 4.30 3.26 25.17
N ALA A 111 4.11 2.10 25.79
CA ALA A 111 5.20 1.30 26.36
C ALA A 111 6.13 0.74 25.28
N VAL A 112 5.63 0.43 24.11
CA VAL A 112 6.42 0.04 22.93
C VAL A 112 7.20 1.23 22.38
N ALA A 113 6.59 2.41 22.30
CA ALA A 113 7.25 3.64 21.84
C ALA A 113 8.38 4.10 22.76
N LEU A 114 8.21 3.94 24.10
CA LEU A 114 9.22 4.28 25.09
C LEU A 114 10.42 3.32 25.14
N ARG A 115 10.25 2.09 24.66
CA ARG A 115 11.33 1.07 24.61
C ARG A 115 12.26 1.20 23.40
N GLY A 116 12.03 2.18 22.54
CA GLY A 116 12.82 2.41 21.31
C GLY A 116 12.11 1.91 20.05
N ASN A 117 12.26 2.69 19.00
CA ASN A 117 11.50 2.63 17.75
C ASN A 117 11.91 1.48 16.79
N THR A 118 12.54 0.43 17.29
CA THR A 118 12.97 -0.71 16.48
C THR A 118 12.26 -1.96 16.95
N SER A 119 11.06 -2.20 16.39
CA SER A 119 10.42 -3.51 16.48
C SER A 119 10.82 -4.34 15.26
N THR A 120 11.51 -5.45 15.51
CA THR A 120 11.69 -6.52 14.51
C THR A 120 10.47 -7.44 14.47
N VAL A 121 9.44 -7.13 15.24
CA VAL A 121 8.22 -7.92 15.39
C VAL A 121 7.06 -7.15 14.77
N GLU A 122 6.24 -7.86 14.02
CA GLU A 122 5.00 -7.37 13.44
C GLU A 122 4.06 -6.76 14.49
N LEU A 123 3.63 -5.51 14.31
CA LEU A 123 2.57 -4.92 15.11
C LEU A 123 1.22 -5.29 14.50
N VAL A 124 0.52 -6.25 15.11
CA VAL A 124 -0.83 -6.66 14.69
C VAL A 124 -1.86 -6.00 15.58
N VAL A 125 -2.66 -5.10 15.02
CA VAL A 125 -3.85 -4.58 15.68
C VAL A 125 -5.08 -5.34 15.16
N LYS A 126 -5.45 -6.44 15.81
CA LYS A 126 -6.64 -7.25 15.53
C LYS A 126 -6.85 -7.52 14.03
N ASP A 127 -5.86 -8.05 13.34
CA ASP A 127 -5.90 -8.32 11.89
C ASP A 127 -6.14 -7.08 10.99
N PHE A 128 -6.20 -5.88 11.57
CA PHE A 128 -6.58 -4.67 10.84
C PHE A 128 -5.36 -3.83 10.39
N LEU A 129 -4.29 -3.86 11.16
CA LEU A 129 -3.06 -3.13 10.85
C LEU A 129 -1.87 -4.05 10.98
N LYS A 130 -1.26 -4.39 9.88
CA LYS A 130 0.01 -5.06 9.81
C LYS A 130 1.03 -4.08 9.27
N LEU A 131 1.93 -3.60 10.13
CA LEU A 131 3.16 -2.94 9.73
C LEU A 131 4.23 -4.04 9.66
N ASP A 132 4.38 -4.63 8.49
CA ASP A 132 5.41 -5.63 8.25
C ASP A 132 6.66 -4.93 7.73
N PHE A 133 7.68 -4.91 8.55
CA PHE A 133 9.02 -4.44 8.21
C PHE A 133 9.93 -5.65 8.03
N ASP A 134 9.52 -6.59 7.20
CA ASP A 134 10.41 -7.68 6.85
C ASP A 134 11.63 -7.12 6.09
N GLN A 135 12.72 -7.89 6.03
CA GLN A 135 13.93 -7.50 5.29
C GLN A 135 13.69 -7.32 3.77
N LYS A 136 12.45 -7.45 3.31
CA LYS A 136 12.00 -7.35 1.92
C LYS A 136 11.39 -5.99 1.59
N GLU A 137 11.39 -5.07 2.55
CA GLU A 137 10.91 -3.70 2.37
C GLU A 137 9.46 -3.61 1.86
N ASN A 138 8.59 -4.49 2.36
CA ASN A 138 7.16 -4.41 2.10
C ASN A 138 6.48 -3.47 3.10
N TYR A 139 5.62 -2.59 2.61
CA TYR A 139 4.80 -1.70 3.43
C TYR A 139 3.35 -2.17 3.40
N ILE A 140 2.85 -2.65 4.55
CA ILE A 140 1.49 -3.19 4.63
C ILE A 140 0.71 -2.42 5.68
N LEU A 141 -0.28 -1.64 5.22
CA LEU A 141 -1.31 -1.03 6.02
C LEU A 141 -2.64 -1.68 5.65
N GLY A 142 -2.98 -2.77 6.32
CA GLY A 142 -4.15 -3.57 6.01
C GLY A 142 -3.89 -5.05 6.09
N ARG A 143 -4.65 -5.84 5.34
CA ARG A 143 -4.58 -7.30 5.38
C ARG A 143 -4.13 -7.87 4.04
N SER A 144 -3.19 -8.80 4.06
CA SER A 144 -2.85 -9.65 2.92
C SER A 144 -3.49 -11.03 3.09
N ARG A 145 -4.13 -11.56 2.04
CA ARG A 145 -4.75 -12.91 2.06
C ARG A 145 -3.74 -14.04 2.13
N SER A 146 -2.55 -13.81 1.63
CA SER A 146 -1.50 -14.82 1.56
C SER A 146 -0.19 -14.25 2.07
N PRO A 147 0.72 -15.10 2.58
CA PRO A 147 2.07 -14.65 2.91
C PRO A 147 2.74 -14.01 1.70
N ILE A 148 3.36 -12.84 1.92
CA ILE A 148 4.08 -12.10 0.89
C ILE A 148 5.52 -12.62 0.87
N THR A 149 5.92 -13.23 -0.24
CA THR A 149 7.31 -13.67 -0.46
C THR A 149 8.09 -12.74 -1.38
N GLY A 150 7.39 -11.81 -2.05
CA GLY A 150 7.96 -10.76 -2.88
C GLY A 150 8.49 -9.58 -2.08
N GLU A 151 9.03 -8.58 -2.77
CA GLU A 151 9.77 -7.45 -2.20
C GLU A 151 9.21 -6.11 -2.69
N TYR A 152 9.43 -5.03 -1.92
CA TYR A 152 9.09 -3.65 -2.29
C TYR A 152 7.61 -3.43 -2.61
N ASN A 153 6.71 -4.21 -2.01
CA ASN A 153 5.29 -4.04 -2.25
C ASN A 153 4.67 -3.05 -1.24
N THR A 154 3.74 -2.24 -1.71
CA THR A 154 2.96 -1.33 -0.88
C THR A 154 1.49 -1.77 -0.87
N ILE A 155 0.95 -2.09 0.29
CA ILE A 155 -0.45 -2.47 0.47
C ILE A 155 -1.09 -1.52 1.46
N VAL A 156 -1.97 -0.65 0.97
CA VAL A 156 -2.85 0.21 1.78
C VAL A 156 -4.28 -0.21 1.45
N ALA A 157 -4.63 -1.43 1.86
CA ALA A 157 -5.86 -2.05 1.43
C ALA A 157 -6.31 -3.14 2.39
N THR A 158 -7.59 -3.45 2.35
CA THR A 158 -8.11 -4.67 2.95
C THR A 158 -8.06 -5.79 1.92
N ASP A 159 -7.43 -6.90 2.29
CA ASP A 159 -7.59 -8.18 1.61
C ASP A 159 -6.90 -8.30 0.23
N SER A 160 -5.73 -7.67 0.05
CA SER A 160 -4.90 -7.88 -1.15
C SER A 160 -4.24 -9.27 -1.16
N ASN A 161 -3.99 -9.80 -2.36
CA ASN A 161 -3.41 -11.13 -2.56
C ASN A 161 -2.08 -11.07 -3.35
N ILE A 162 -1.19 -10.15 -2.93
CA ILE A 162 0.16 -10.06 -3.49
C ILE A 162 1.01 -11.16 -2.84
N THR A 163 1.50 -12.11 -3.62
CA THR A 163 2.27 -13.24 -3.10
C THR A 163 3.77 -13.11 -3.38
N SER A 164 4.21 -13.39 -4.58
CA SER A 164 5.62 -13.30 -4.98
C SER A 164 5.94 -12.12 -5.89
N GLY A 165 4.98 -11.25 -6.14
CA GLY A 165 5.18 -10.04 -6.93
C GLY A 165 6.15 -9.05 -6.29
N LYS A 166 6.78 -8.21 -7.12
CA LYS A 166 7.77 -7.23 -6.66
C LYS A 166 7.39 -5.83 -7.11
N GLY A 167 7.47 -4.86 -6.19
CA GLY A 167 7.20 -3.46 -6.48
C GLY A 167 5.75 -3.16 -6.85
N ASN A 168 4.79 -3.95 -6.37
CA ASN A 168 3.37 -3.70 -6.61
C ASN A 168 2.79 -2.76 -5.56
N SER A 169 1.82 -1.94 -5.98
CA SER A 169 1.10 -1.04 -5.07
C SER A 169 -0.40 -1.29 -5.16
N ALA A 170 -1.02 -1.67 -4.05
CA ALA A 170 -2.44 -1.91 -3.94
C ALA A 170 -3.08 -0.95 -2.93
N PHE A 171 -4.06 -0.16 -3.38
CA PHE A 171 -4.82 0.77 -2.56
C PHE A 171 -6.31 0.42 -2.59
N ALA A 172 -6.98 0.54 -1.46
CA ALA A 172 -8.34 0.05 -1.26
C ALA A 172 -8.43 -1.48 -1.48
N TYR A 173 -9.54 -2.01 -1.94
CA TYR A 173 -9.76 -3.45 -2.17
C TYR A 173 -9.26 -3.85 -3.57
N ALA A 174 -7.98 -3.57 -3.86
CA ALA A 174 -7.35 -3.86 -5.14
C ALA A 174 -6.55 -5.18 -5.09
N MET A 175 -6.32 -5.80 -6.25
CA MET A 175 -5.49 -7.02 -6.39
C MET A 175 -5.88 -8.15 -5.43
N SER A 176 -7.18 -8.39 -5.21
CA SER A 176 -7.65 -9.22 -4.09
C SER A 176 -8.02 -10.67 -4.48
N GLN A 177 -8.46 -10.95 -5.68
CA GLN A 177 -8.94 -12.29 -6.06
C GLN A 177 -7.85 -13.18 -6.64
N GLY A 178 -7.10 -12.69 -7.61
CA GLY A 178 -5.99 -13.43 -8.21
C GLY A 178 -4.70 -13.29 -7.40
N LYS A 179 -3.87 -14.35 -7.36
CA LYS A 179 -2.53 -14.26 -6.78
C LYS A 179 -1.63 -13.37 -7.63
N VAL A 180 -1.13 -12.28 -7.07
CA VAL A 180 -0.23 -11.38 -7.81
C VAL A 180 1.21 -11.87 -7.71
N THR A 181 1.74 -12.32 -8.82
CA THR A 181 3.14 -12.72 -9.01
C THR A 181 3.89 -11.78 -9.94
N GLY A 182 3.17 -10.95 -10.68
CA GLY A 182 3.71 -9.91 -11.55
C GLY A 182 4.37 -8.77 -10.79
N LYS A 183 5.04 -7.88 -11.52
CA LYS A 183 5.88 -6.83 -10.97
C LYS A 183 5.39 -5.45 -11.38
N LEU A 184 5.62 -4.47 -10.52
CA LEU A 184 5.39 -3.05 -10.82
C LEU A 184 3.94 -2.75 -11.24
N ASN A 185 2.97 -3.43 -10.68
CA ASN A 185 1.56 -3.16 -10.91
C ASN A 185 1.03 -2.16 -9.87
N TYR A 186 0.21 -1.24 -10.31
CA TYR A 186 -0.39 -0.21 -9.48
C TYR A 186 -1.91 -0.27 -9.58
N GLY A 187 -2.58 -0.63 -8.50
CA GLY A 187 -4.03 -0.72 -8.41
C GLY A 187 -4.60 0.20 -7.35
N MET A 188 -5.53 1.08 -7.75
CA MET A 188 -6.25 1.97 -6.85
C MET A 188 -7.75 1.91 -7.12
N GLY A 189 -8.50 1.41 -6.15
CA GLY A 189 -9.96 1.30 -6.22
C GLY A 189 -10.45 -0.12 -6.00
N VAL A 190 -11.72 -0.24 -5.62
CA VAL A 190 -12.35 -1.54 -5.38
C VAL A 190 -12.28 -2.41 -6.64
N SER A 191 -11.73 -3.60 -6.52
CA SER A 191 -11.55 -4.55 -7.63
C SER A 191 -10.67 -4.04 -8.78
N ALA A 192 -9.83 -3.03 -8.57
CA ALA A 192 -8.82 -2.66 -9.55
C ALA A 192 -7.74 -3.74 -9.64
N LEU A 193 -7.34 -4.13 -10.86
CA LEU A 193 -6.36 -5.21 -11.10
C LEU A 193 -6.67 -6.49 -10.29
N ASN A 194 -7.94 -6.85 -10.22
CA ASN A 194 -8.39 -7.86 -9.27
C ASN A 194 -8.03 -9.30 -9.69
N GLY A 195 -7.84 -9.53 -10.97
CA GLY A 195 -7.67 -10.87 -11.52
C GLY A 195 -8.95 -11.71 -11.45
N ILE A 196 -8.84 -12.96 -11.76
CA ILE A 196 -9.92 -13.94 -11.62
C ILE A 196 -9.77 -14.74 -10.33
N ALA A 197 -10.86 -15.16 -9.73
CA ALA A 197 -10.85 -15.98 -8.53
C ALA A 197 -9.97 -17.22 -8.72
N ASN A 198 -9.06 -17.47 -7.78
CA ASN A 198 -8.07 -18.54 -7.80
C ASN A 198 -7.10 -18.53 -9.01
N GLY A 199 -7.10 -17.49 -9.82
CA GLY A 199 -6.15 -17.30 -10.91
C GLY A 199 -4.85 -16.65 -10.46
N THR A 200 -3.99 -16.36 -11.44
CA THR A 200 -2.71 -15.66 -11.22
C THR A 200 -2.64 -14.41 -12.07
N ILE A 201 -2.21 -13.31 -11.48
CA ILE A 201 -1.84 -12.08 -12.19
C ILE A 201 -0.33 -12.09 -12.34
N SER A 202 0.14 -12.56 -13.48
CA SER A 202 1.57 -12.60 -13.83
C SER A 202 2.02 -11.37 -14.65
N GLY A 203 1.07 -10.56 -15.11
CA GLY A 203 1.33 -9.35 -15.88
C GLY A 203 2.10 -8.30 -15.08
N ASN A 204 2.83 -7.45 -15.80
CA ASN A 204 3.75 -6.48 -15.22
C ASN A 204 3.43 -5.06 -15.69
N ARG A 205 3.78 -4.06 -14.88
CA ARG A 205 3.71 -2.64 -15.22
C ARG A 205 2.32 -2.19 -15.67
N ASN A 206 1.28 -2.72 -15.01
CA ASN A 206 -0.09 -2.29 -15.27
C ASN A 206 -0.53 -1.23 -14.25
N ILE A 207 -1.21 -0.20 -14.71
CA ILE A 207 -1.78 0.87 -13.89
C ILE A 207 -3.31 0.84 -14.02
N GLY A 208 -4.00 0.55 -12.93
CA GLY A 208 -5.46 0.55 -12.85
C GLY A 208 -5.96 1.51 -11.78
N ILE A 209 -6.61 2.60 -12.18
CA ILE A 209 -7.16 3.61 -11.27
C ILE A 209 -8.66 3.72 -11.48
N GLY A 210 -9.42 3.37 -10.47
CA GLY A 210 -10.88 3.37 -10.47
C GLY A 210 -11.47 2.00 -10.17
N PRO A 211 -12.71 1.94 -9.67
CA PRO A 211 -13.37 0.68 -9.37
C PRO A 211 -13.52 -0.22 -10.60
N GLY A 212 -13.14 -1.49 -10.46
CA GLY A 212 -13.28 -2.49 -11.52
C GLY A 212 -12.33 -2.32 -12.71
N THR A 213 -11.36 -1.40 -12.67
CA THR A 213 -10.37 -1.27 -13.76
C THR A 213 -9.59 -2.55 -13.93
N MET A 214 -9.49 -3.03 -15.18
CA MET A 214 -8.76 -4.26 -15.52
C MET A 214 -9.05 -5.44 -14.56
N SER A 215 -10.29 -5.58 -14.11
CA SER A 215 -10.66 -6.52 -13.04
C SER A 215 -10.44 -7.99 -13.40
N TYR A 216 -10.26 -8.33 -14.67
CA TYR A 216 -10.01 -9.71 -15.11
C TYR A 216 -8.60 -9.94 -15.67
N ILE A 217 -7.67 -9.00 -15.48
CA ILE A 217 -6.31 -9.13 -16.00
C ILE A 217 -5.60 -10.38 -15.45
N THR A 218 -4.82 -11.05 -16.28
CA THR A 218 -4.00 -12.20 -15.91
C THR A 218 -2.53 -12.00 -16.29
N SER A 219 -2.19 -11.94 -17.58
CA SER A 219 -0.80 -11.85 -18.05
C SER A 219 -0.49 -10.63 -18.91
N GLY A 220 -1.46 -9.73 -19.11
CA GLY A 220 -1.24 -8.48 -19.83
C GLY A 220 -0.20 -7.58 -19.18
N ASN A 221 0.60 -6.90 -19.99
CA ASN A 221 1.67 -6.02 -19.53
C ASN A 221 1.48 -4.60 -20.06
N ASP A 222 2.07 -3.61 -19.37
CA ASP A 222 2.19 -2.25 -19.87
C ASP A 222 0.84 -1.59 -20.22
N ASN A 223 -0.20 -1.91 -19.46
CA ASN A 223 -1.52 -1.32 -19.66
C ASN A 223 -1.77 -0.17 -18.68
N ILE A 224 -2.40 0.90 -19.16
CA ILE A 224 -2.90 2.01 -18.36
C ILE A 224 -4.42 2.05 -18.52
N SER A 225 -5.15 1.93 -17.41
CA SER A 225 -6.61 2.05 -17.38
C SER A 225 -7.06 2.96 -16.26
N ILE A 226 -7.79 4.01 -16.61
CA ILE A 226 -8.29 5.01 -15.65
C ILE A 226 -9.79 5.19 -15.85
N GLY A 227 -10.57 4.97 -14.81
CA GLY A 227 -12.03 5.13 -14.83
C GLY A 227 -12.78 3.87 -14.40
N TYR A 228 -14.05 4.01 -14.04
CA TYR A 228 -14.90 2.89 -13.65
C TYR A 228 -15.02 1.85 -14.78
N LEU A 229 -14.70 0.59 -14.50
CA LEU A 229 -14.70 -0.54 -15.43
C LEU A 229 -13.84 -0.34 -16.71
N SER A 230 -12.88 0.57 -16.70
CA SER A 230 -11.96 0.75 -17.82
C SER A 230 -11.06 -0.48 -17.98
N GLY A 231 -10.84 -0.95 -19.20
CA GLY A 231 -10.03 -2.11 -19.53
C GLY A 231 -10.53 -3.45 -18.97
N THR A 232 -11.76 -3.47 -18.45
CA THR A 232 -12.39 -4.69 -17.93
C THR A 232 -12.53 -5.73 -19.05
N GLY A 233 -12.13 -6.98 -18.80
CA GLY A 233 -12.20 -8.06 -19.79
C GLY A 233 -10.96 -8.25 -20.65
N ASN A 234 -10.03 -7.30 -20.69
CA ASN A 234 -8.73 -7.52 -21.32
C ASN A 234 -7.83 -8.34 -20.39
N ARG A 235 -7.70 -9.63 -20.63
CA ARG A 235 -6.98 -10.56 -19.75
C ARG A 235 -5.49 -10.63 -20.02
N THR A 236 -5.12 -10.69 -21.30
CA THR A 236 -3.76 -11.00 -21.72
C THR A 236 -3.14 -9.94 -22.63
N GLY A 237 -3.94 -8.98 -23.13
CA GLY A 237 -3.48 -7.91 -24.00
C GLY A 237 -2.56 -6.92 -23.31
N SER A 238 -1.68 -6.29 -24.07
CA SER A 238 -0.59 -5.45 -23.59
C SER A 238 -0.51 -4.12 -24.34
N ASN A 239 0.19 -3.15 -23.73
CA ASN A 239 0.46 -1.84 -24.33
C ASN A 239 -0.80 -1.03 -24.66
N ASN A 240 -1.81 -1.06 -23.80
CA ASN A 240 -3.05 -0.33 -24.02
C ASN A 240 -3.13 0.89 -23.10
N ILE A 241 -3.79 1.95 -23.60
CA ILE A 241 -4.18 3.12 -22.82
C ILE A 241 -5.69 3.30 -22.92
N PHE A 242 -6.40 3.12 -21.81
CA PHE A 242 -7.85 3.25 -21.72
C PHE A 242 -8.22 4.29 -20.66
N ILE A 243 -8.88 5.35 -21.04
CA ILE A 243 -9.26 6.45 -20.14
C ILE A 243 -10.76 6.76 -20.26
N GLY A 244 -11.45 6.71 -19.13
CA GLY A 244 -12.86 7.02 -19.00
C GLY A 244 -13.69 5.80 -18.59
N VAL A 245 -14.96 6.04 -18.27
CA VAL A 245 -15.89 5.01 -17.82
C VAL A 245 -16.12 3.99 -18.94
N GLY A 246 -15.81 2.71 -18.68
CA GLY A 246 -15.96 1.63 -19.64
C GLY A 246 -15.01 1.66 -20.85
N ALA A 247 -14.03 2.58 -20.87
CA ALA A 247 -13.10 2.67 -21.99
C ALA A 247 -12.30 1.39 -22.17
N GLY A 248 -12.17 0.87 -23.40
CA GLY A 248 -11.41 -0.34 -23.72
C GLY A 248 -11.93 -1.62 -23.07
N GLY A 249 -13.15 -1.59 -22.56
CA GLY A 249 -13.72 -2.73 -21.86
C GLY A 249 -14.89 -3.36 -22.56
N PRO A 250 -14.89 -4.67 -22.87
CA PRO A 250 -16.09 -5.44 -22.85
C PRO A 250 -16.22 -6.20 -21.55
N ALA A 251 -17.45 -6.29 -21.11
CA ALA A 251 -17.76 -6.94 -19.86
C ALA A 251 -17.60 -8.47 -19.89
N VAL A 252 -17.54 -9.11 -21.04
CA VAL A 252 -17.59 -10.58 -21.13
C VAL A 252 -16.72 -11.08 -22.27
N GLY A 253 -15.78 -11.94 -21.98
CA GLY A 253 -14.99 -12.68 -22.96
C GLY A 253 -13.49 -12.65 -22.70
N ASP A 254 -12.83 -13.67 -23.19
CA ASP A 254 -11.38 -13.78 -23.15
C ASP A 254 -10.81 -12.91 -24.27
N ARG A 255 -10.35 -11.71 -23.92
CA ARG A 255 -9.82 -10.77 -24.90
C ARG A 255 -8.38 -10.44 -24.63
N SER A 256 -7.59 -10.48 -25.70
CA SER A 256 -6.21 -10.04 -25.71
C SER A 256 -6.05 -8.84 -26.65
N ILE A 257 -6.68 -7.72 -26.29
CA ILE A 257 -6.54 -6.46 -27.00
C ILE A 257 -5.18 -5.87 -26.68
N SER A 258 -4.39 -5.57 -27.69
CA SER A 258 -3.06 -5.01 -27.51
C SER A 258 -2.84 -3.79 -28.39
N ASN A 259 -1.95 -2.89 -27.92
CA ASN A 259 -1.49 -1.71 -28.64
C ASN A 259 -2.61 -0.70 -29.00
N LYS A 260 -3.64 -0.59 -28.15
CA LYS A 260 -4.79 0.28 -28.42
C LYS A 260 -4.85 1.49 -27.50
N LEU A 261 -5.31 2.59 -28.06
CA LEU A 261 -5.72 3.80 -27.36
C LEU A 261 -7.24 3.90 -27.41
N ALA A 262 -7.89 4.15 -26.28
CA ALA A 262 -9.28 4.56 -26.23
C ALA A 262 -9.48 5.60 -25.11
N ILE A 263 -9.94 6.78 -25.47
CA ILE A 263 -10.39 7.80 -24.52
C ILE A 263 -11.88 8.01 -24.77
N HIS A 264 -12.68 7.62 -23.79
CA HIS A 264 -14.11 7.59 -23.92
C HIS A 264 -14.79 7.47 -22.56
N SER A 265 -15.96 8.05 -22.42
CA SER A 265 -16.79 7.86 -21.23
C SER A 265 -18.20 7.54 -21.67
N THR A 266 -18.62 6.30 -21.44
CA THR A 266 -20.01 5.89 -21.62
C THR A 266 -20.78 5.98 -20.33
N PRO A 267 -22.02 6.47 -20.34
CA PRO A 267 -22.95 6.21 -19.26
C PRO A 267 -23.09 4.69 -19.10
N VAL A 268 -22.85 4.18 -17.89
CA VAL A 268 -23.14 2.78 -17.56
C VAL A 268 -24.65 2.61 -17.62
N THR A 269 -25.18 2.19 -18.75
CA THR A 269 -26.58 1.75 -18.83
C THR A 269 -26.69 0.38 -18.16
N THR A 270 -27.84 0.11 -17.56
CA THR A 270 -28.13 -1.04 -16.68
C THR A 270 -27.89 -2.44 -17.28
N ASN A 271 -27.54 -2.54 -18.54
CA ASN A 271 -27.16 -3.77 -19.23
C ASN A 271 -25.63 -3.93 -19.33
N GLN A 272 -24.94 -3.67 -18.30
CA GLN A 272 -23.60 -4.11 -17.86
C GLN A 272 -22.55 -4.59 -18.89
N ASN A 273 -22.80 -4.57 -20.17
CA ASN A 273 -22.03 -5.33 -21.15
C ASN A 273 -21.40 -4.40 -22.18
N GLY A 274 -20.62 -3.39 -21.78
CA GLY A 274 -19.84 -2.61 -22.73
C GLY A 274 -20.66 -2.16 -23.99
N PHE A 275 -20.03 -1.58 -24.95
CA PHE A 275 -20.69 -1.33 -26.24
C PHE A 275 -20.95 -2.64 -26.98
N TRP A 276 -22.16 -3.15 -26.86
CA TRP A 276 -22.64 -4.22 -27.71
C TRP A 276 -23.00 -3.66 -29.07
N ASP A 277 -22.23 -3.94 -30.07
CA ASP A 277 -22.67 -3.71 -31.46
C ASP A 277 -23.61 -4.84 -31.86
N SER A 278 -24.92 -4.53 -31.90
CA SER A 278 -25.95 -5.47 -32.28
C SER A 278 -25.89 -5.87 -33.77
N ILE A 279 -25.14 -5.13 -34.59
CA ILE A 279 -25.02 -5.39 -36.03
C ILE A 279 -23.93 -6.43 -36.27
N THR A 280 -22.80 -6.32 -35.59
CA THR A 280 -21.67 -7.23 -35.79
C THR A 280 -21.61 -8.37 -34.77
N ASN A 281 -22.52 -8.37 -33.78
CA ASN A 281 -22.52 -9.31 -32.66
C ASN A 281 -21.15 -9.36 -31.96
N ASN A 282 -20.42 -8.24 -31.94
CA ASN A 282 -19.08 -8.14 -31.43
C ASN A 282 -18.90 -6.85 -30.63
N TYR A 283 -18.06 -6.90 -29.62
CA TYR A 283 -17.66 -5.73 -28.82
C TYR A 283 -16.50 -5.01 -29.51
N THR A 284 -16.79 -3.96 -30.25
CA THR A 284 -15.78 -3.17 -30.98
C THR A 284 -15.61 -1.77 -30.39
N ASP A 285 -15.52 -1.73 -29.11
CA ASP A 285 -15.65 -0.55 -28.26
C ASP A 285 -14.60 0.54 -28.51
N TYR A 286 -13.35 0.18 -28.79
CA TYR A 286 -12.30 1.19 -29.01
C TYR A 286 -12.51 2.01 -30.29
N LYS A 287 -13.19 1.47 -31.30
CA LYS A 287 -13.48 2.19 -32.56
C LYS A 287 -14.51 3.32 -32.41
N PHE A 288 -15.37 3.23 -31.40
CA PHE A 288 -16.38 4.24 -31.11
C PHE A 288 -15.94 5.23 -30.04
N ALA A 289 -14.77 5.05 -29.47
CA ALA A 289 -14.22 6.00 -28.52
C ALA A 289 -14.08 7.39 -29.18
N LEU A 290 -14.26 8.45 -28.39
CA LEU A 290 -14.08 9.82 -28.87
C LEU A 290 -12.69 10.00 -29.47
N ILE A 291 -11.68 9.40 -28.84
CA ILE A 291 -10.32 9.30 -29.38
C ILE A 291 -9.94 7.83 -29.34
N SER A 292 -9.60 7.27 -30.47
CA SER A 292 -9.11 5.88 -30.58
C SER A 292 -7.83 5.84 -31.41
N GLY A 293 -7.05 4.77 -31.21
CA GLY A 293 -5.81 4.62 -31.96
C GLY A 293 -5.24 3.22 -31.87
N ASP A 294 -4.25 2.98 -32.71
CA ASP A 294 -3.46 1.77 -32.74
C ASP A 294 -1.97 2.12 -32.76
N PHE A 295 -1.26 1.76 -31.70
CA PHE A 295 0.16 2.06 -31.58
C PHE A 295 1.03 1.21 -32.53
N SER A 296 0.57 0.02 -32.90
CA SER A 296 1.28 -0.86 -33.83
C SER A 296 1.14 -0.40 -35.30
N GLU A 297 -0.07 0.02 -35.66
CA GLU A 297 -0.37 0.51 -37.02
C GLU A 297 -0.17 2.02 -37.15
N ARG A 298 0.10 2.73 -36.05
CA ARG A 298 0.41 4.17 -35.97
C ARG A 298 -0.69 5.05 -36.54
N TRP A 299 -1.95 4.80 -36.17
CA TRP A 299 -3.04 5.69 -36.53
C TRP A 299 -3.75 6.24 -35.29
N LEU A 300 -4.35 7.40 -35.44
CA LEU A 300 -5.20 8.08 -34.45
C LEU A 300 -6.48 8.48 -35.13
N ASN A 301 -7.61 8.18 -34.52
CA ASN A 301 -8.94 8.59 -34.97
C ASN A 301 -9.59 9.48 -33.89
N ILE A 302 -10.21 10.56 -34.33
CA ILE A 302 -11.06 11.43 -33.52
C ILE A 302 -12.48 11.27 -34.03
N ASN A 303 -13.29 10.56 -33.27
CA ASN A 303 -14.69 10.32 -33.59
C ASN A 303 -15.56 11.49 -33.09
N GLY A 304 -15.37 12.63 -33.69
CA GLY A 304 -16.03 13.87 -33.33
C GLY A 304 -15.48 15.06 -34.11
N LYS A 305 -15.87 16.25 -33.72
CA LYS A 305 -15.41 17.47 -34.33
C LYS A 305 -14.09 17.89 -33.76
N LEU A 306 -13.05 17.96 -34.60
CA LEU A 306 -11.79 18.63 -34.25
C LEU A 306 -11.93 20.13 -34.49
N SER A 307 -11.81 20.95 -33.46
CA SER A 307 -11.80 22.39 -33.54
C SER A 307 -10.48 22.94 -33.06
N VAL A 308 -9.83 23.75 -33.87
CA VAL A 308 -8.62 24.49 -33.49
C VAL A 308 -8.99 25.97 -33.47
N THR A 309 -8.67 26.67 -32.39
CA THR A 309 -8.93 28.11 -32.27
C THR A 309 -8.08 28.86 -33.27
N PRO A 310 -8.62 29.67 -34.17
CA PRO A 310 -7.85 30.34 -35.23
C PRO A 310 -6.67 31.19 -34.71
N SER A 311 -6.82 31.81 -33.54
CA SER A 311 -5.77 32.57 -32.87
C SER A 311 -4.56 31.74 -32.41
N GLN A 312 -4.70 30.42 -32.35
CA GLN A 312 -3.61 29.50 -32.01
C GLN A 312 -2.96 28.85 -33.23
N MET A 313 -3.48 29.13 -34.43
CA MET A 313 -2.84 28.69 -35.66
C MET A 313 -1.88 29.78 -36.17
N PRO A 314 -0.65 29.43 -36.55
CA PRO A 314 0.21 30.38 -37.14
C PRO A 314 -0.43 30.90 -38.46
N ASN A 315 -0.34 32.22 -38.65
CA ASN A 315 -0.76 32.79 -39.94
C ASN A 315 0.24 32.38 -41.02
N ALA A 316 -0.23 31.57 -41.94
CA ALA A 316 0.59 31.04 -43.03
C ALA A 316 0.50 31.91 -44.31
N ASP A 317 -0.23 33.04 -44.29
CA ASP A 317 -0.38 33.94 -45.44
C ASP A 317 0.95 34.57 -45.78
N GLY A 318 1.45 34.26 -46.98
CA GLY A 318 2.76 34.77 -47.47
C GLY A 318 4.00 34.06 -46.91
N ASP A 319 3.87 33.06 -46.06
CA ASP A 319 4.97 32.25 -45.57
C ASP A 319 5.26 31.10 -46.56
N SER A 320 6.36 31.22 -47.28
CA SER A 320 6.80 30.24 -48.27
C SER A 320 7.20 28.87 -47.69
N ALA A 321 7.32 28.75 -46.38
CA ALA A 321 7.56 27.46 -45.70
C ALA A 321 6.30 26.58 -45.68
N TYR A 322 5.10 27.16 -45.75
CA TYR A 322 3.84 26.42 -45.84
C TYR A 322 3.51 26.07 -47.30
N THR A 323 4.08 24.99 -47.77
CA THR A 323 4.01 24.57 -49.19
C THR A 323 2.92 23.52 -49.45
N LYS A 324 2.19 23.07 -48.44
CA LYS A 324 1.23 21.97 -48.59
C LYS A 324 -0.10 22.30 -47.93
N LYS A 325 -1.20 21.93 -48.56
CA LYS A 325 -2.53 21.96 -47.97
C LYS A 325 -2.88 20.64 -47.30
N VAL A 326 -3.54 20.71 -46.18
CA VAL A 326 -4.18 19.52 -45.56
C VAL A 326 -5.42 19.20 -46.32
N VAL A 327 -5.55 18.00 -46.86
CA VAL A 327 -6.72 17.49 -47.55
C VAL A 327 -7.25 16.25 -46.87
N ALA A 328 -8.60 16.04 -46.90
CA ALA A 328 -9.23 14.89 -46.34
C ALA A 328 -9.78 13.97 -47.41
N LYS A 329 -9.68 12.67 -47.23
CA LYS A 329 -10.41 11.68 -48.04
C LYS A 329 -11.79 11.46 -47.49
N SER A 330 -12.65 10.80 -48.26
CA SER A 330 -14.03 10.44 -47.86
C SER A 330 -14.08 9.52 -46.65
N ASP A 331 -13.00 8.79 -46.36
CA ASP A 331 -12.83 7.94 -45.15
C ASP A 331 -12.40 8.72 -43.89
N GLY A 332 -12.25 10.06 -44.02
CA GLY A 332 -11.83 10.93 -42.93
C GLY A 332 -10.31 11.00 -42.72
N SER A 333 -9.53 10.28 -43.49
CA SER A 333 -8.05 10.38 -43.38
C SER A 333 -7.52 11.69 -43.99
N PHE A 334 -6.55 12.28 -43.32
CA PHE A 334 -5.88 13.51 -43.79
C PHE A 334 -4.59 13.18 -44.53
N GLY A 335 -4.32 14.00 -45.52
CA GLY A 335 -3.07 13.93 -46.25
C GLY A 335 -2.61 15.34 -46.67
N PHE A 336 -1.43 15.43 -47.20
CA PHE A 336 -0.94 16.68 -47.76
C PHE A 336 -1.02 16.59 -49.28
N ALA A 337 -1.62 17.59 -49.90
CA ALA A 337 -1.60 17.76 -51.34
C ALA A 337 -0.77 19.00 -51.70
N THR A 338 0.05 18.90 -52.73
CA THR A 338 0.62 20.05 -53.38
C THR A 338 -0.41 20.53 -54.35
N GLU A 339 -1.11 21.63 -54.03
CA GLU A 339 -2.04 22.24 -54.97
C GLU A 339 -1.25 23.08 -55.94
N VAL A 340 -1.15 22.63 -57.14
CA VAL A 340 -0.68 23.46 -58.21
C VAL A 340 -1.92 24.23 -58.73
N ILE A 341 -2.19 25.37 -58.11
CA ILE A 341 -3.11 26.33 -58.74
C ILE A 341 -2.32 26.95 -59.86
N PRO A 342 -2.67 26.72 -61.10
CA PRO A 342 -1.99 27.39 -62.20
C PRO A 342 -2.09 28.91 -61.98
N PRO A 343 -1.06 29.69 -62.29
CA PRO A 343 -1.13 31.13 -62.16
C PRO A 343 -2.29 31.65 -63.04
N PRO A 344 -3.00 32.68 -62.58
CA PRO A 344 -4.07 33.24 -63.39
C PRO A 344 -3.52 33.75 -64.69
N PRO A 345 -4.30 33.72 -65.79
CA PRO A 345 -3.86 34.31 -67.04
C PRO A 345 -3.53 35.80 -66.86
N ALA A 346 -2.53 36.26 -67.59
CA ALA A 346 -1.85 37.54 -67.34
C ALA A 346 -2.74 38.81 -67.44
N VAL A 347 -3.89 38.75 -68.03
CA VAL A 347 -4.83 39.91 -68.18
C VAL A 347 -6.25 39.44 -68.22
N GLY A 348 -7.12 39.99 -67.35
CA GLY A 348 -8.57 39.74 -67.33
C GLY A 348 -9.11 39.34 -65.94
N THR A 349 -10.44 39.35 -65.84
CA THR A 349 -11.15 38.81 -64.63
C THR A 349 -11.38 37.33 -64.85
N TYR A 350 -10.82 36.49 -63.96
CA TYR A 350 -10.97 35.05 -64.04
C TYR A 350 -11.54 34.50 -62.74
N VAL A 351 -12.30 33.40 -62.85
CA VAL A 351 -12.85 32.68 -61.74
C VAL A 351 -12.15 31.34 -61.64
N LEU A 352 -11.61 31.04 -60.49
CA LEU A 352 -11.08 29.72 -60.20
C LEU A 352 -12.23 28.72 -60.01
N LYS A 353 -12.33 27.73 -60.88
CA LYS A 353 -13.29 26.63 -60.84
C LYS A 353 -12.57 25.31 -60.62
N SER A 354 -13.19 24.41 -59.93
CA SER A 354 -12.71 23.02 -59.78
C SER A 354 -13.60 22.13 -60.65
N VAL A 355 -13.02 21.42 -61.59
CA VAL A 355 -13.69 20.41 -62.40
C VAL A 355 -13.02 19.09 -62.09
N ASN A 356 -13.80 18.13 -61.56
CA ASN A 356 -13.27 16.83 -61.12
C ASN A 356 -12.06 16.92 -60.15
N GLY A 357 -12.08 17.92 -59.26
CA GLY A 357 -11.03 18.12 -58.28
C GLY A 357 -9.78 18.84 -58.83
N ILE A 358 -9.74 19.22 -60.09
CA ILE A 358 -8.63 19.94 -60.70
C ILE A 358 -8.97 21.43 -60.76
N PRO A 359 -8.21 22.32 -60.10
CA PRO A 359 -8.44 23.76 -60.19
C PRO A 359 -8.05 24.30 -61.57
N SER A 360 -8.89 25.09 -62.17
CA SER A 360 -8.67 25.75 -63.46
C SER A 360 -9.29 27.13 -63.47
N TRP A 361 -8.66 28.05 -64.18
CA TRP A 361 -9.19 29.38 -64.37
C TRP A 361 -10.16 29.41 -65.58
N SER A 362 -11.33 30.00 -65.39
CA SER A 362 -12.26 30.25 -66.50
C SER A 362 -12.65 31.74 -66.54
N SER A 363 -13.00 32.27 -67.70
CA SER A 363 -13.64 33.58 -67.79
C SER A 363 -14.98 33.53 -67.04
N PRO A 364 -15.43 34.65 -66.47
CA PRO A 364 -16.69 34.74 -65.74
C PRO A 364 -17.88 34.23 -66.49
#